data_362b746ca4eb7d5acd9dfe6d0b8a0aa0
#
_entry.id   362b746ca4eb7d5acd9dfe6d0b8a0aa0
#
_cell.length_a   1.000
_cell.length_b   1.000
_cell.length_c   1.000
_cell.angle_alpha   90.00
_cell.angle_beta   90.00
_cell.angle_gamma   90.00
#
_symmetry.space_group_name_H-M   'P 1'
#
loop_
_entity.id
_entity.type
_entity.pdbx_description
1 polymer ?
#
loop_
_entity_poly.entity_id
_entity_poly.type
_entity_poly.pdbx_seq_one_letter_code
_entity_poly.pdbx_strand_id
1 'polypeptide(L)'
;MKTGIVCSSLLVSSALLLAACGEKEVSYKADIQPILQQYCVECHAEGGTGYEKSGLLLTSYESVMKGTRFGSIIKPGDALSSTLIMLVEGRADPSIKMPHGKESLPKEKIELLKQWVKQGAKNN
;
A
#
# COMPACT_ATOMS: atom_id res chain seq x y z
N MET A 1 -35.12 50.47 -47.05
CA MET A 1 -35.56 49.50 -46.04
C MET A 1 -34.64 48.31 -46.08
N LYS A 2 -33.70 48.22 -45.18
CA LYS A 2 -32.76 47.06 -45.07
C LYS A 2 -32.80 46.55 -43.65
N THR A 3 -33.44 45.38 -43.48
CA THR A 3 -33.56 44.65 -42.22
C THR A 3 -32.25 43.87 -41.98
N GLY A 4 -31.50 44.28 -41.00
CA GLY A 4 -30.29 43.55 -40.56
C GLY A 4 -30.65 42.45 -39.57
N ILE A 5 -30.32 41.23 -39.92
CA ILE A 5 -30.44 40.04 -39.04
C ILE A 5 -29.19 39.98 -38.22
N VAL A 6 -29.33 40.20 -36.91
CA VAL A 6 -28.22 40.00 -35.93
C VAL A 6 -28.21 38.51 -35.53
N CYS A 7 -27.20 37.82 -36.02
CA CYS A 7 -26.96 36.43 -35.64
C CYS A 7 -26.20 36.39 -34.30
N SER A 8 -26.94 36.12 -33.20
CA SER A 8 -26.36 36.00 -31.86
C SER A 8 -25.78 34.61 -31.70
N SER A 9 -24.45 34.51 -31.79
CA SER A 9 -23.74 33.23 -31.57
C SER A 9 -23.62 32.94 -30.08
N LEU A 10 -24.44 32.05 -29.58
CA LEU A 10 -24.33 31.47 -28.25
C LEU A 10 -23.16 30.47 -28.26
N LEU A 11 -22.03 30.85 -27.69
CA LEU A 11 -20.93 29.97 -27.36
C LEU A 11 -21.32 29.14 -26.13
N VAL A 12 -21.75 27.93 -26.36
CA VAL A 12 -21.94 26.91 -25.30
C VAL A 12 -20.56 26.40 -24.92
N SER A 13 -20.01 26.94 -23.83
CA SER A 13 -18.78 26.45 -23.22
C SER A 13 -19.07 25.12 -22.51
N SER A 14 -18.82 24.01 -23.20
CA SER A 14 -18.84 22.67 -22.58
C SER A 14 -17.64 22.53 -21.67
N ALA A 15 -17.83 22.79 -20.38
CA ALA A 15 -16.86 22.41 -19.35
C ALA A 15 -16.86 20.88 -19.22
N LEU A 16 -15.86 20.22 -19.82
CA LEU A 16 -15.56 18.81 -19.56
C LEU A 16 -15.08 18.71 -18.11
N LEU A 17 -15.95 18.28 -17.22
CA LEU A 17 -15.60 17.79 -15.89
C LEU A 17 -14.82 16.47 -16.06
N LEU A 18 -13.51 16.55 -16.13
CA LEU A 18 -12.62 15.41 -15.93
C LEU A 18 -12.78 14.95 -14.47
N ALA A 19 -13.67 14.01 -14.23
CA ALA A 19 -13.70 13.26 -12.98
C ALA A 19 -12.37 12.49 -12.92
N ALA A 20 -11.38 13.05 -12.25
CA ALA A 20 -10.17 12.36 -11.87
C ALA A 20 -10.60 11.24 -10.91
N CYS A 21 -10.73 10.00 -11.41
CA CYS A 21 -10.76 8.80 -10.59
C CYS A 21 -9.37 8.66 -9.95
N GLY A 22 -9.09 9.43 -8.91
CA GLY A 22 -7.93 9.24 -8.06
C GLY A 22 -8.06 7.88 -7.36
N GLU A 23 -7.01 7.04 -7.40
CA GLU A 23 -6.98 5.85 -6.56
C GLU A 23 -7.22 6.26 -5.10
N LYS A 24 -8.10 5.51 -4.42
CA LYS A 24 -8.37 5.75 -2.99
C LYS A 24 -7.07 5.66 -2.21
N GLU A 25 -6.79 6.66 -1.40
CA GLU A 25 -5.63 6.64 -0.51
C GLU A 25 -5.79 5.53 0.53
N VAL A 26 -4.77 4.68 0.65
CA VAL A 26 -4.73 3.58 1.62
C VAL A 26 -4.21 4.12 2.95
N SER A 27 -4.99 3.90 4.02
CA SER A 27 -4.63 4.33 5.37
C SER A 27 -3.83 3.25 6.09
N TYR A 28 -2.69 3.63 6.66
CA TYR A 28 -1.94 2.72 7.53
C TYR A 28 -2.83 2.22 8.68
N LYS A 29 -3.46 3.13 9.40
CA LYS A 29 -4.24 2.81 10.60
C LYS A 29 -5.51 2.00 10.29
N ALA A 30 -6.22 2.36 9.23
CA ALA A 30 -7.50 1.73 8.91
C ALA A 30 -7.37 0.47 8.06
N ASP A 31 -6.39 0.42 7.15
CA ASP A 31 -6.30 -0.65 6.14
C ASP A 31 -5.11 -1.59 6.38
N ILE A 32 -3.94 -1.06 6.77
CA ILE A 32 -2.69 -1.85 6.86
C ILE A 32 -2.46 -2.45 8.23
N GLN A 33 -2.60 -1.66 9.29
CA GLN A 33 -2.39 -2.13 10.66
C GLN A 33 -3.23 -3.37 11.01
N PRO A 34 -4.53 -3.46 10.64
CA PRO A 34 -5.32 -4.67 10.86
C PRO A 34 -4.76 -5.91 10.13
N ILE A 35 -4.21 -5.74 8.92
CA ILE A 35 -3.58 -6.83 8.17
C ILE A 35 -2.35 -7.34 8.94
N LEU A 36 -1.47 -6.43 9.37
CA LEU A 36 -0.27 -6.78 10.13
C LEU A 36 -0.62 -7.49 11.43
N GLN A 37 -1.63 -7.01 12.16
CA GLN A 37 -2.10 -7.61 13.41
C GLN A 37 -2.63 -9.03 13.20
N GLN A 38 -3.41 -9.24 12.15
CA GLN A 38 -4.05 -10.52 11.89
C GLN A 38 -3.07 -11.60 11.38
N TYR A 39 -2.10 -11.22 10.55
CA TYR A 39 -1.29 -12.18 9.80
C TYR A 39 0.19 -12.22 10.18
N CYS A 40 0.70 -11.22 10.89
CA CYS A 40 2.14 -11.01 11.03
C CYS A 40 2.61 -10.90 12.50
N VAL A 41 1.87 -10.17 13.34
CA VAL A 41 2.28 -9.79 14.69
C VAL A 41 2.50 -11.01 15.60
N GLU A 42 1.79 -12.12 15.39
CA GLU A 42 2.01 -13.36 16.17
C GLU A 42 3.50 -13.78 16.21
N CYS A 43 4.20 -13.62 15.07
CA CYS A 43 5.62 -13.97 14.97
C CYS A 43 6.54 -12.75 15.03
N HIS A 44 6.04 -11.57 14.69
CA HIS A 44 6.79 -10.31 14.60
C HIS A 44 6.40 -9.30 15.68
N ALA A 45 6.17 -9.77 16.90
CA ALA A 45 6.13 -8.99 18.14
C ALA A 45 7.28 -9.42 19.04
N GLU A 46 7.52 -8.71 20.13
CA GLU A 46 8.52 -9.07 21.13
C GLU A 46 8.28 -10.50 21.65
N GLY A 47 9.33 -11.33 21.65
CA GLY A 47 9.27 -12.73 22.02
C GLY A 47 8.73 -13.67 20.92
N GLY A 48 8.30 -13.13 19.78
CA GLY A 48 7.90 -13.94 18.63
C GLY A 48 9.09 -14.48 17.84
N THR A 49 8.94 -15.68 17.26
CA THR A 49 10.04 -16.37 16.56
C THR A 49 10.58 -15.57 15.35
N GLY A 50 9.73 -14.82 14.66
CA GLY A 50 10.13 -13.95 13.55
C GLY A 50 10.95 -12.75 14.01
N TYR A 51 10.56 -12.15 15.17
CA TYR A 51 11.34 -11.09 15.79
C TYR A 51 12.70 -11.59 16.26
N GLU A 52 12.76 -12.71 16.95
CA GLU A 52 14.01 -13.33 17.42
C GLU A 52 15.02 -13.53 16.29
N LYS A 53 14.54 -13.99 15.13
CA LYS A 53 15.40 -14.24 13.96
C LYS A 53 15.82 -13.01 13.19
N SER A 54 14.96 -12.00 13.08
CA SER A 54 15.17 -10.87 12.18
C SER A 54 15.28 -9.50 12.86
N GLY A 55 14.81 -9.38 14.10
CA GLY A 55 14.65 -8.10 14.79
C GLY A 55 13.47 -7.27 14.26
N LEU A 56 12.61 -7.85 13.40
CA LEU A 56 11.48 -7.15 12.82
C LEU A 56 10.30 -7.11 13.78
N LEU A 57 9.87 -5.91 14.16
CA LEU A 57 8.61 -5.66 14.86
C LEU A 57 7.59 -5.09 13.88
N LEU A 58 6.37 -5.64 13.90
CA LEU A 58 5.25 -5.18 13.06
C LEU A 58 4.08 -4.66 13.90
N THR A 59 4.36 -4.19 15.12
CA THR A 59 3.37 -3.74 16.11
C THR A 59 3.03 -2.25 16.01
N SER A 60 3.90 -1.44 15.38
CA SER A 60 3.66 -0.01 15.16
C SER A 60 4.19 0.43 13.79
N TYR A 61 3.72 1.58 13.31
CA TYR A 61 4.23 2.18 12.06
C TYR A 61 5.74 2.39 12.11
N GLU A 62 6.23 2.96 13.19
CA GLU A 62 7.64 3.29 13.39
C GLU A 62 8.51 2.03 13.32
N SER A 63 8.07 0.94 13.95
CA SER A 63 8.79 -0.33 13.92
C SER A 63 8.76 -0.99 12.53
N VAL A 64 7.64 -0.91 11.82
CA VAL A 64 7.53 -1.38 10.43
C VAL A 64 8.51 -0.65 9.52
N MET A 65 8.58 0.68 9.62
CA MET A 65 9.48 1.50 8.80
C MET A 65 10.95 1.35 9.18
N LYS A 66 11.25 1.08 10.45
CA LYS A 66 12.61 0.75 10.92
C LYS A 66 13.12 -0.53 10.26
N GLY A 67 12.25 -1.53 10.12
CA GLY A 67 12.59 -2.80 9.49
C GLY A 67 13.31 -3.79 10.40
N THR A 68 14.17 -4.61 9.81
CA THR A 68 14.96 -5.66 10.48
C THR A 68 16.29 -5.12 10.99
N ARG A 69 17.05 -5.96 11.72
CA ARG A 69 18.46 -5.69 12.03
C ARG A 69 19.37 -5.56 10.80
N PHE A 70 18.89 -5.99 9.63
CA PHE A 70 19.63 -5.95 8.36
C PHE A 70 19.20 -4.77 7.47
N GLY A 71 18.20 -4.01 7.87
CA GLY A 71 17.71 -2.84 7.15
C GLY A 71 16.20 -2.81 6.95
N SER A 72 15.76 -1.78 6.22
CA SER A 72 14.35 -1.55 5.93
C SER A 72 13.77 -2.63 5.01
N ILE A 73 12.52 -3.01 5.29
CA ILE A 73 11.73 -3.93 4.47
C ILE A 73 10.76 -3.19 3.54
N ILE A 74 10.65 -1.88 3.69
CA ILE A 74 9.78 -0.99 2.92
C ILE A 74 10.65 0.03 2.19
N LYS A 75 10.40 0.19 0.89
CA LYS A 75 10.87 1.32 0.08
C LYS A 75 9.66 2.15 -0.32
N PRO A 76 9.38 3.27 0.36
CA PRO A 76 8.23 4.11 0.01
C PRO A 76 8.24 4.48 -1.48
N GLY A 77 7.10 4.30 -2.14
CA GLY A 77 6.96 4.51 -3.58
C GLY A 77 7.35 3.32 -4.46
N ASP A 78 8.07 2.33 -3.93
CA ASP A 78 8.55 1.18 -4.70
C ASP A 78 8.12 -0.16 -4.08
N ALA A 79 6.91 -0.59 -4.42
CA ALA A 79 6.38 -1.86 -3.96
C ALA A 79 7.13 -3.06 -4.56
N LEU A 80 7.67 -2.92 -5.78
CA LEU A 80 8.32 -4.04 -6.47
C LEU A 80 9.59 -4.50 -5.75
N SER A 81 10.40 -3.57 -5.25
CA SER A 81 11.64 -3.85 -4.52
C SER A 81 11.50 -3.79 -3.00
N SER A 82 10.30 -3.61 -2.47
CA SER A 82 10.05 -3.71 -1.02
C SER A 82 10.04 -5.17 -0.58
N THR A 83 10.94 -5.52 0.35
CA THR A 83 11.10 -6.90 0.84
C THR A 83 9.80 -7.46 1.41
N LEU A 84 9.04 -6.66 2.16
CA LEU A 84 7.72 -7.07 2.67
C LEU A 84 6.85 -7.60 1.53
N ILE A 85 6.74 -6.86 0.44
CA ILE A 85 5.87 -7.22 -0.69
C ILE A 85 6.41 -8.48 -1.40
N MET A 86 7.73 -8.55 -1.62
CA MET A 86 8.35 -9.75 -2.23
C MET A 86 8.03 -11.03 -1.44
N LEU A 87 8.09 -10.96 -0.12
CA LEU A 87 7.87 -12.13 0.74
C LEU A 87 6.40 -12.58 0.77
N VAL A 88 5.46 -11.63 0.88
CA VAL A 88 4.03 -11.97 0.91
C VAL A 88 3.49 -12.41 -0.46
N GLU A 89 4.09 -11.94 -1.55
CA GLU A 89 3.79 -12.41 -2.91
C GLU A 89 4.45 -13.77 -3.25
N GLY A 90 5.39 -14.24 -2.43
CA GLY A 90 6.17 -15.45 -2.70
C GLY A 90 7.13 -15.29 -3.88
N ARG A 91 7.64 -14.07 -4.14
CA ARG A 91 8.64 -13.78 -5.19
C ARG A 91 10.08 -14.02 -4.74
N ALA A 92 10.28 -14.42 -3.51
CA ALA A 92 11.57 -14.82 -2.96
C ALA A 92 11.65 -16.34 -2.83
N ASP A 93 12.76 -16.83 -2.24
CA ASP A 93 12.90 -18.26 -1.94
C ASP A 93 11.73 -18.76 -1.07
N PRO A 94 11.13 -19.91 -1.40
CA PRO A 94 10.00 -20.46 -0.64
C PRO A 94 10.27 -20.62 0.85
N SER A 95 11.53 -20.84 1.26
CA SER A 95 11.92 -21.00 2.67
C SER A 95 11.74 -19.74 3.51
N ILE A 96 11.65 -18.59 2.87
CA ILE A 96 11.45 -17.28 3.54
C ILE A 96 10.13 -16.61 3.18
N LYS A 97 9.22 -17.32 2.51
CA LYS A 97 7.88 -16.82 2.21
C LYS A 97 7.15 -16.45 3.49
N MET A 98 6.36 -15.36 3.44
CA MET A 98 5.54 -14.89 4.57
C MET A 98 4.04 -14.93 4.22
N PRO A 99 3.19 -15.27 5.17
CA PRO A 99 3.47 -15.78 6.52
C PRO A 99 4.17 -17.15 6.48
N HIS A 100 5.23 -17.29 7.30
CA HIS A 100 6.03 -18.52 7.31
C HIS A 100 5.26 -19.71 7.86
N GLY A 101 5.24 -20.84 7.11
CA GLY A 101 4.56 -22.06 7.53
C GLY A 101 3.02 -21.95 7.58
N LYS A 102 2.43 -20.88 7.04
CA LYS A 102 0.98 -20.63 7.00
C LYS A 102 0.51 -20.41 5.56
N GLU A 103 -0.79 -20.37 5.38
CA GLU A 103 -1.39 -19.99 4.10
C GLU A 103 -1.01 -18.58 3.68
N SER A 104 -0.99 -18.35 2.37
CA SER A 104 -0.76 -17.02 1.80
C SER A 104 -1.85 -16.05 2.22
N LEU A 105 -1.52 -14.76 2.32
CA LEU A 105 -2.54 -13.73 2.49
C LEU A 105 -3.54 -13.77 1.33
N PRO A 106 -4.80 -13.40 1.57
CA PRO A 106 -5.76 -13.12 0.50
C PRO A 106 -5.20 -12.08 -0.47
N LYS A 107 -5.46 -12.24 -1.77
CA LYS A 107 -4.92 -11.35 -2.81
C LYS A 107 -5.24 -9.88 -2.57
N GLU A 108 -6.45 -9.58 -2.11
CA GLU A 108 -6.89 -8.22 -1.79
C GLU A 108 -6.07 -7.58 -0.66
N LYS A 109 -5.58 -8.38 0.30
CA LYS A 109 -4.72 -7.88 1.38
C LYS A 109 -3.31 -7.59 0.87
N ILE A 110 -2.80 -8.42 -0.03
CA ILE A 110 -1.51 -8.17 -0.70
C ILE A 110 -1.60 -6.89 -1.54
N GLU A 111 -2.69 -6.69 -2.30
CA GLU A 111 -2.88 -5.47 -3.11
C GLU A 111 -2.99 -4.20 -2.24
N LEU A 112 -3.65 -4.25 -1.08
CA LEU A 112 -3.67 -3.12 -0.15
C LEU A 112 -2.27 -2.77 0.36
N LEU A 113 -1.47 -3.75 0.75
CA LEU A 113 -0.08 -3.54 1.14
C LEU A 113 0.74 -2.91 0.01
N LYS A 114 0.58 -3.40 -1.22
CA LYS A 114 1.27 -2.86 -2.40
C LYS A 114 0.87 -1.42 -2.69
N GLN A 115 -0.43 -1.12 -2.65
CA GLN A 115 -0.94 0.24 -2.89
C GLN A 115 -0.43 1.21 -1.82
N TRP A 116 -0.47 0.81 -0.55
CA TRP A 116 0.07 1.61 0.54
C TRP A 116 1.55 1.96 0.30
N VAL A 117 2.38 0.97 -0.04
CA VAL A 117 3.80 1.20 -0.34
C VAL A 117 3.96 2.11 -1.56
N LYS A 118 3.22 1.87 -2.66
CA LYS A 118 3.25 2.72 -3.88
C LYS A 118 2.88 4.17 -3.57
N GLN A 119 1.92 4.40 -2.68
CA GLN A 119 1.47 5.73 -2.24
C GLN A 119 2.41 6.40 -1.23
N GLY A 120 3.58 5.79 -0.96
CA GLY A 120 4.62 6.37 -0.12
C GLY A 120 4.66 5.82 1.30
N ALA A 121 3.95 4.74 1.59
CA ALA A 121 3.91 4.08 2.90
C ALA A 121 3.65 5.07 4.05
N LYS A 122 2.62 5.91 3.91
CA LYS A 122 2.31 6.99 4.85
C LYS A 122 1.78 6.47 6.18
N ASN A 123 2.02 7.25 7.25
CA ASN A 123 1.41 7.06 8.56
C ASN A 123 0.14 7.92 8.66
N ASN A 124 -1.00 7.41 8.19
CA ASN A 124 -2.25 8.14 8.09
C ASN A 124 -3.44 7.35 8.65
#